data_6982eb1e2d19308f5af13745634f3d63
#
_entry.id   6982eb1e2d19308f5af13745634f3d63
#
_cell.length_a   1.000
_cell.length_b   1.000
_cell.length_c   1.000
_cell.angle_alpha   90.00
_cell.angle_beta   90.00
_cell.angle_gamma   90.00
#
_symmetry.space_group_name_H-M   'P 1'
#
loop_
_entity.id
_entity.type
_entity.pdbx_description
1 polymer ?
#
loop_
_entity_poly.entity_id
_entity_poly.type
_entity_poly.pdbx_seq_one_letter_code
_entity_poly.pdbx_strand_id
1 'polypeptide(L)'
;VRRGRWVLALCLTLTLTVTVTACSGDDDEKTTLRVLAGPDLAVLEPLLDELRDETGVELDMDYRADADTGDDLVPGTGAGTGKGGGGHDLAWLSTDRSFRLRHKDTAQRLLRTPTMLSPVVVGLRPDVARELRAKSPEGRLSWADIADAAATGTVRFGMADPRQTGSGLAALVGVATAAAGTGGALRENDVSCDRLRGFRSGQKLTADSTRDLLDDFVDHPGTANALITYESDLLALNSGGRLKEKLEIVRPQDGMVLADFPLLLLDPDDPDRRAAYDKVVEWLQRDSVQEKIMRTALRRPVSPSVRRDGQLRAPVGNALFFPDQLAVVERLLDDYGDPRRRVPDQVIFLLDFSGSMRGERMKALREAFADLSGADSSATGKFARFYQGERLTVVRFGGRVLEEKTVTVSGQKDLTTLADLVARGGYGDATAVWTALDHGYRTASTVVADDPERAVSIVLMTDGENNSGMAYEEFVRRYEARAAETRAAVHTYPVHFGEADAGALRRAATKTGGRMVDARGSSLSEAFKEIRGCR
;
A
#
# COMPACT_ATOMS: atom_id res chain seq x y z
N VAL A 1 -7.80 99.43 -20.07
CA VAL A 1 -7.05 100.71 -19.75
C VAL A 1 -5.81 100.32 -18.97
N ARG A 2 -4.67 100.73 -19.56
CA ARG A 2 -3.32 101.00 -19.00
C ARG A 2 -2.55 99.85 -18.35
N ARG A 3 -1.49 99.33 -19.01
CA ARG A 3 -0.09 99.84 -19.19
C ARG A 3 0.72 99.87 -17.89
N GLY A 4 1.86 99.13 -17.95
CA GLY A 4 3.03 99.43 -17.11
C GLY A 4 4.05 98.29 -17.12
N ARG A 5 5.02 98.49 -17.93
CA ARG A 5 6.34 97.92 -18.24
C ARG A 5 7.35 98.13 -17.10
N TRP A 6 8.45 97.40 -17.21
CA TRP A 6 9.84 97.64 -16.76
C TRP A 6 10.25 96.67 -15.63
N VAL A 7 11.45 96.04 -15.49
CA VAL A 7 12.71 95.92 -16.29
C VAL A 7 13.54 94.84 -15.54
N LEU A 8 14.40 94.16 -16.27
CA LEU A 8 15.47 93.22 -15.87
C LEU A 8 16.22 93.58 -14.56
N ALA A 9 16.59 92.55 -13.81
CA ALA A 9 17.84 92.42 -13.08
C ALA A 9 18.35 91.00 -13.05
N LEU A 10 19.47 90.75 -13.68
CA LEU A 10 20.26 89.57 -13.77
C LEU A 10 21.04 89.41 -12.46
N CYS A 11 20.81 88.38 -11.65
CA CYS A 11 21.72 87.94 -10.57
C CYS A 11 22.08 86.52 -10.75
N LEU A 12 23.29 86.28 -11.20
CA LEU A 12 23.98 85.01 -11.26
C LEU A 12 24.31 84.57 -9.82
N THR A 13 23.63 83.60 -9.26
CA THR A 13 24.06 82.91 -8.04
C THR A 13 24.42 81.45 -8.38
N LEU A 14 25.71 81.18 -8.28
CA LEU A 14 26.34 79.90 -8.42
C LEU A 14 25.93 79.06 -7.20
N THR A 15 24.96 78.14 -7.34
CA THR A 15 24.64 77.19 -6.30
C THR A 15 25.44 75.91 -6.55
N LEU A 16 26.39 75.69 -5.66
CA LEU A 16 27.16 74.43 -5.53
C LEU A 16 26.23 73.36 -5.09
N THR A 17 25.79 72.48 -6.00
CA THR A 17 25.07 71.28 -5.69
C THR A 17 26.07 70.24 -5.14
N VAL A 18 26.08 70.06 -3.81
CA VAL A 18 26.66 68.90 -3.14
C VAL A 18 25.75 67.73 -3.43
N THR A 19 26.15 66.86 -4.33
CA THR A 19 25.57 65.53 -4.48
C THR A 19 25.93 64.72 -3.24
N VAL A 20 25.00 64.60 -2.30
CA VAL A 20 25.02 63.57 -1.26
C VAL A 20 24.72 62.29 -1.98
N THR A 21 25.75 61.50 -2.25
CA THR A 21 25.59 60.11 -2.55
C THR A 21 25.01 59.45 -1.30
N ALA A 22 23.69 59.30 -1.26
CA ALA A 22 23.06 58.36 -0.33
C ALA A 22 23.60 56.99 -0.71
N CYS A 23 24.41 56.39 0.15
CA CYS A 23 24.58 54.95 0.18
C CYS A 23 23.17 54.40 0.40
N SER A 24 22.55 53.93 -0.67
CA SER A 24 21.46 52.95 -0.54
C SER A 24 22.09 51.79 0.20
N GLY A 25 21.66 51.60 1.44
CA GLY A 25 21.89 50.34 2.13
C GLY A 25 21.40 49.21 1.21
N ASP A 26 22.15 48.18 1.12
CA ASP A 26 21.68 46.90 0.61
C ASP A 26 20.39 46.56 1.37
N ASP A 27 19.23 46.91 0.80
CA ASP A 27 18.02 46.15 1.06
C ASP A 27 18.36 44.79 0.48
N ASP A 28 18.73 43.83 1.34
CA ASP A 28 18.82 42.43 1.00
C ASP A 28 17.47 42.04 0.37
N GLU A 29 17.44 41.97 -0.96
CA GLU A 29 16.25 41.66 -1.74
C GLU A 29 15.87 40.22 -1.30
N LYS A 30 14.86 40.12 -0.39
CA LYS A 30 14.40 38.84 0.15
C LYS A 30 13.91 37.99 -0.99
N THR A 31 14.57 36.87 -1.22
CA THR A 31 14.19 35.93 -2.25
C THR A 31 13.06 35.02 -1.69
N THR A 32 11.86 35.11 -2.26
CA THR A 32 10.75 34.23 -1.91
C THR A 32 10.67 33.06 -2.89
N LEU A 33 10.65 31.83 -2.40
CA LEU A 33 10.45 30.59 -3.18
C LEU A 33 9.12 29.97 -2.80
N ARG A 34 8.27 29.68 -3.80
CA ARG A 34 7.01 28.98 -3.62
C ARG A 34 7.25 27.48 -3.57
N VAL A 35 6.74 26.83 -2.53
CA VAL A 35 7.00 25.41 -2.22
C VAL A 35 5.71 24.62 -2.25
N LEU A 36 5.57 23.66 -3.17
CA LEU A 36 4.56 22.61 -3.07
C LEU A 36 4.96 21.65 -1.95
N ALA A 37 4.12 21.46 -0.95
CA ALA A 37 4.45 20.65 0.21
C ALA A 37 3.31 19.72 0.64
N GLY A 38 3.67 18.56 1.19
CA GLY A 38 2.72 17.71 1.89
C GLY A 38 2.29 18.32 3.23
N PRO A 39 1.04 18.11 3.69
CA PRO A 39 0.53 18.70 4.95
C PRO A 39 1.30 18.26 6.19
N ASP A 40 1.97 17.13 6.14
CA ASP A 40 2.83 16.60 7.21
C ASP A 40 4.11 17.42 7.42
N LEU A 41 4.47 18.31 6.46
CA LEU A 41 5.59 19.23 6.58
C LEU A 41 5.25 20.51 7.37
N ALA A 42 3.98 20.82 7.61
CA ALA A 42 3.56 21.98 8.40
C ALA A 42 4.15 21.98 9.83
N VAL A 43 4.57 20.83 10.33
CA VAL A 43 5.28 20.72 11.61
C VAL A 43 6.61 21.50 11.63
N LEU A 44 7.16 21.86 10.47
CA LEU A 44 8.40 22.60 10.32
C LEU A 44 8.19 24.13 10.30
N GLU A 45 6.95 24.63 10.23
CA GLU A 45 6.67 26.08 10.21
C GLU A 45 7.44 26.88 11.28
N PRO A 46 7.59 26.41 12.54
CA PRO A 46 8.36 27.13 13.54
C PRO A 46 9.84 27.33 13.19
N LEU A 47 10.38 26.56 12.23
CA LEU A 47 11.77 26.67 11.78
C LEU A 47 11.93 27.52 10.53
N LEU A 48 10.84 27.84 9.81
CA LEU A 48 10.89 28.58 8.54
C LEU A 48 11.25 30.06 8.78
N ASP A 49 10.84 30.65 9.90
CA ASP A 49 11.25 32.00 10.26
C ASP A 49 12.76 32.09 10.52
N GLU A 50 13.33 31.12 11.21
CA GLU A 50 14.77 31.05 11.46
C GLU A 50 15.55 30.82 10.13
N LEU A 51 15.04 29.97 9.25
CA LEU A 51 15.61 29.76 7.92
C LEU A 51 15.67 31.09 7.14
N ARG A 52 14.54 31.82 7.10
CA ARG A 52 14.46 33.12 6.44
C ARG A 52 15.48 34.11 7.03
N ASP A 53 15.54 34.21 8.36
CA ASP A 53 16.40 35.18 9.04
C ASP A 53 17.90 34.86 8.86
N GLU A 54 18.27 33.58 8.74
CA GLU A 54 19.66 33.17 8.56
C GLU A 54 20.12 33.11 7.08
N THR A 55 19.21 32.89 6.15
CA THR A 55 19.55 32.65 4.73
C THR A 55 19.14 33.83 3.81
N GLY A 56 18.21 34.68 4.25
CA GLY A 56 17.56 35.67 3.41
C GLY A 56 16.54 35.07 2.43
N VAL A 57 16.23 33.76 2.53
CA VAL A 57 15.28 33.07 1.66
C VAL A 57 14.00 32.77 2.43
N GLU A 58 12.87 33.25 1.92
CA GLU A 58 11.54 32.96 2.43
C GLU A 58 10.91 31.79 1.66
N LEU A 59 10.38 30.81 2.36
CA LEU A 59 9.64 29.69 1.76
C LEU A 59 8.14 29.93 1.92
N ASP A 60 7.45 30.18 0.80
CA ASP A 60 5.98 30.30 0.72
C ASP A 60 5.38 28.90 0.52
N MET A 61 4.87 28.31 1.59
CA MET A 61 4.44 26.91 1.64
C MET A 61 2.99 26.76 1.17
N ASP A 62 2.79 26.02 0.06
CA ASP A 62 1.48 25.59 -0.46
C ASP A 62 1.25 24.13 -0.07
N TYR A 63 0.50 23.89 1.01
CA TYR A 63 0.24 22.54 1.53
C TYR A 63 -0.91 21.87 0.80
N ARG A 64 -0.63 20.74 0.14
CA ARG A 64 -1.62 19.96 -0.59
C ARG A 64 -1.61 18.49 -0.17
N ALA A 65 -2.79 17.91 0.01
CA ALA A 65 -2.95 16.51 0.42
C ALA A 65 -2.37 15.52 -0.60
N ASP A 66 -2.43 15.85 -1.88
CA ASP A 66 -1.98 15.05 -3.01
C ASP A 66 -0.55 15.39 -3.49
N ALA A 67 0.20 16.24 -2.76
CA ALA A 67 1.55 16.65 -3.15
C ALA A 67 2.48 15.46 -3.45
N ASP A 68 2.39 14.39 -2.67
CA ASP A 68 3.21 13.17 -2.84
C ASP A 68 2.92 12.40 -4.15
N THR A 69 1.79 12.67 -4.83
CA THR A 69 1.53 12.09 -6.15
C THR A 69 2.51 12.62 -7.18
N GLY A 70 2.97 13.86 -7.01
CA GLY A 70 3.90 14.55 -7.88
C GLY A 70 3.30 14.93 -9.25
N ASP A 71 1.98 14.81 -9.43
CA ASP A 71 1.33 15.11 -10.70
C ASP A 71 1.46 16.59 -11.06
N ASP A 72 1.52 17.46 -10.04
CA ASP A 72 1.74 18.91 -10.19
C ASP A 72 3.19 19.30 -10.52
N LEU A 73 4.13 18.36 -10.51
CA LEU A 73 5.54 18.63 -10.84
C LEU A 73 5.84 18.55 -12.35
N VAL A 74 4.85 18.14 -13.17
CA VAL A 74 5.02 18.02 -14.61
C VAL A 74 4.80 19.36 -15.29
N PRO A 75 5.74 19.85 -16.11
CA PRO A 75 5.58 21.09 -16.87
C PRO A 75 4.33 21.03 -17.77
N GLY A 76 3.44 22.02 -17.64
CA GLY A 76 2.23 22.15 -18.49
C GLY A 76 0.94 21.61 -17.88
N THR A 77 0.96 21.00 -16.71
CA THR A 77 -0.26 20.50 -16.01
C THR A 77 -0.92 21.52 -15.06
N GLY A 78 -0.48 22.79 -15.10
CA GLY A 78 -1.10 23.89 -14.35
C GLY A 78 -0.37 24.33 -13.09
N ALA A 79 0.47 23.51 -12.50
CA ALA A 79 1.25 23.84 -11.30
C ALA A 79 2.75 24.00 -11.55
N GLY A 80 3.28 23.51 -12.67
CA GLY A 80 4.70 23.56 -13.00
C GLY A 80 5.06 24.66 -14.00
N THR A 81 6.11 25.43 -13.72
CA THR A 81 6.86 26.32 -14.63
C THR A 81 6.05 27.37 -15.39
N GLY A 82 5.38 28.27 -14.69
CA GLY A 82 4.73 29.41 -15.35
C GLY A 82 5.62 30.64 -15.39
N LYS A 83 6.03 31.08 -16.57
CA LYS A 83 6.18 32.51 -16.79
C LYS A 83 4.79 33.13 -16.72
N GLY A 84 4.36 33.51 -15.52
CA GLY A 84 3.09 34.20 -15.29
C GLY A 84 2.02 33.35 -14.60
N GLY A 85 2.00 33.30 -13.26
CA GLY A 85 0.85 32.99 -12.45
C GLY A 85 0.68 31.50 -12.08
N GLY A 86 1.23 31.07 -10.96
CA GLY A 86 0.81 29.86 -10.25
C GLY A 86 1.85 28.73 -10.12
N GLY A 87 3.03 28.80 -10.70
CA GLY A 87 4.04 27.76 -10.59
C GLY A 87 4.79 27.75 -9.26
N HIS A 88 5.17 26.57 -8.78
CA HIS A 88 6.07 26.40 -7.65
C HIS A 88 7.53 26.43 -8.14
N ASP A 89 8.43 26.87 -7.26
CA ASP A 89 9.87 26.87 -7.48
C ASP A 89 10.50 25.60 -6.91
N LEU A 90 9.97 25.16 -5.78
CA LEU A 90 10.39 23.95 -5.07
C LEU A 90 9.22 23.01 -4.86
N ALA A 91 9.55 21.73 -4.64
CA ALA A 91 8.63 20.78 -4.01
C ALA A 91 9.31 20.13 -2.80
N TRP A 92 8.59 20.05 -1.69
CA TRP A 92 9.05 19.37 -0.48
C TRP A 92 8.05 18.25 -0.13
N LEU A 93 8.42 17.03 -0.42
CA LEU A 93 7.52 15.87 -0.40
C LEU A 93 7.93 14.90 0.70
N SER A 94 7.03 14.02 1.13
CA SER A 94 7.42 12.88 1.97
C SER A 94 8.22 11.86 1.16
N THR A 95 7.91 11.71 -0.12
CA THR A 95 8.65 10.89 -1.09
C THR A 95 8.40 11.38 -2.51
N ASP A 96 9.41 11.28 -3.37
CA ASP A 96 9.34 11.56 -4.81
C ASP A 96 9.34 10.30 -5.67
N ARG A 97 9.25 9.12 -5.06
CA ARG A 97 9.50 7.84 -5.74
C ARG A 97 8.50 7.53 -6.84
N SER A 98 7.21 7.75 -6.59
CA SER A 98 6.17 7.57 -7.61
C SER A 98 6.34 8.51 -8.78
N PHE A 99 6.63 9.78 -8.52
CA PHE A 99 6.93 10.77 -9.53
C PHE A 99 8.13 10.36 -10.39
N ARG A 100 9.24 9.95 -9.77
CA ARG A 100 10.46 9.52 -10.47
C ARG A 100 10.24 8.30 -11.37
N LEU A 101 9.33 7.41 -11.00
CA LEU A 101 9.00 6.26 -11.85
C LEU A 101 8.12 6.64 -13.03
N ARG A 102 7.15 7.56 -12.83
CA ARG A 102 6.24 8.01 -13.88
C ARG A 102 6.89 9.00 -14.88
N HIS A 103 7.75 9.87 -14.38
CA HIS A 103 8.32 10.99 -15.13
C HIS A 103 9.86 11.00 -15.08
N LYS A 104 10.48 9.88 -15.51
CA LYS A 104 11.93 9.67 -15.43
C LYS A 104 12.75 10.81 -16.02
N ASP A 105 12.41 11.28 -17.21
CA ASP A 105 13.16 12.32 -17.91
C ASP A 105 13.06 13.69 -17.19
N THR A 106 11.90 14.03 -16.67
CA THR A 106 11.69 15.24 -15.87
C THR A 106 12.44 15.13 -14.55
N ALA A 107 12.28 14.02 -13.85
CA ALA A 107 12.90 13.79 -12.55
C ALA A 107 14.44 13.82 -12.58
N GLN A 108 15.06 13.41 -13.70
CA GLN A 108 16.50 13.46 -13.87
C GLN A 108 17.05 14.89 -13.99
N ARG A 109 16.21 15.85 -14.36
CA ARG A 109 16.62 17.27 -14.47
C ARG A 109 16.52 18.00 -13.14
N LEU A 110 15.72 17.51 -12.21
CA LEU A 110 15.51 18.17 -10.92
C LEU A 110 16.71 17.96 -10.00
N LEU A 111 17.01 18.98 -9.20
CA LEU A 111 17.91 18.76 -8.07
C LEU A 111 17.12 18.21 -6.89
N ARG A 112 17.73 17.29 -6.17
CA ARG A 112 17.10 16.54 -5.10
C ARG A 112 18.01 16.44 -3.88
N THR A 113 17.52 16.90 -2.74
CA THR A 113 18.23 16.77 -1.47
C THR A 113 17.34 16.13 -0.41
N PRO A 114 17.70 14.97 0.16
CA PRO A 114 17.05 14.43 1.34
C PRO A 114 17.23 15.37 2.52
N THR A 115 16.15 15.63 3.28
CA THR A 115 16.21 16.59 4.40
C THR A 115 16.05 15.95 5.77
N MET A 116 15.34 14.84 5.88
CA MET A 116 15.07 14.10 7.10
C MET A 116 14.53 12.70 6.78
N LEU A 117 14.49 11.82 7.78
CA LEU A 117 14.10 10.43 7.56
C LEU A 117 12.97 10.02 8.51
N SER A 118 12.00 9.23 8.01
CA SER A 118 11.04 8.52 8.85
C SER A 118 10.65 7.18 8.24
N PRO A 119 10.81 6.06 8.97
CA PRO A 119 10.32 4.76 8.49
C PRO A 119 8.81 4.68 8.61
N VAL A 120 8.18 3.88 7.75
CA VAL A 120 6.80 3.44 7.95
C VAL A 120 6.77 2.30 8.96
N VAL A 121 5.94 2.44 9.98
CA VAL A 121 5.85 1.54 11.14
C VAL A 121 4.39 1.27 11.51
N VAL A 122 4.17 0.40 12.50
CA VAL A 122 2.84 0.05 12.98
C VAL A 122 2.67 0.51 14.43
N GLY A 123 1.70 1.40 14.68
CA GLY A 123 1.25 1.74 16.03
C GLY A 123 0.14 0.79 16.45
N LEU A 124 0.34 0.02 17.51
CA LEU A 124 -0.65 -0.90 18.07
C LEU A 124 -1.15 -0.41 19.42
N ARG A 125 -2.42 -0.65 19.75
CA ARG A 125 -2.87 -0.55 21.13
C ARG A 125 -2.08 -1.54 22.00
N PRO A 126 -1.72 -1.19 23.25
CA PRO A 126 -0.83 -2.00 24.08
C PRO A 126 -1.34 -3.41 24.38
N ASP A 127 -2.66 -3.59 24.49
CA ASP A 127 -3.28 -4.90 24.68
C ASP A 127 -3.08 -5.81 23.46
N VAL A 128 -3.27 -5.25 22.26
CA VAL A 128 -3.05 -5.95 20.98
C VAL A 128 -1.57 -6.27 20.80
N ALA A 129 -0.69 -5.32 21.04
CA ALA A 129 0.76 -5.52 20.94
C ALA A 129 1.23 -6.66 21.85
N ARG A 130 0.72 -6.70 23.08
CA ARG A 130 1.03 -7.75 24.06
C ARG A 130 0.55 -9.12 23.60
N GLU A 131 -0.70 -9.19 23.08
CA GLU A 131 -1.26 -10.44 22.54
C GLU A 131 -0.40 -10.97 21.39
N LEU A 132 -0.02 -10.11 20.44
CA LEU A 132 0.77 -10.53 19.29
C LEU A 132 2.19 -10.96 19.68
N ARG A 133 2.84 -10.23 20.59
CA ARG A 133 4.17 -10.60 21.09
C ARG A 133 4.18 -11.94 21.81
N ALA A 134 3.10 -12.25 22.53
CA ALA A 134 2.97 -13.54 23.22
C ALA A 134 2.90 -14.73 22.24
N LYS A 135 2.49 -14.49 21.00
CA LYS A 135 2.43 -15.50 19.92
C LYS A 135 3.72 -15.55 19.08
N SER A 136 4.58 -14.53 19.18
CA SER A 136 5.85 -14.44 18.44
C SER A 136 6.97 -15.12 19.23
N PRO A 137 7.75 -16.06 18.65
CA PRO A 137 8.80 -16.78 19.35
C PRO A 137 9.87 -15.88 20.00
N GLU A 138 10.18 -14.75 19.38
CA GLU A 138 11.20 -13.80 19.85
C GLU A 138 10.60 -12.51 20.45
N GLY A 139 9.27 -12.43 20.55
CA GLY A 139 8.55 -11.23 20.98
C GLY A 139 8.71 -10.04 20.02
N ARG A 140 9.32 -10.25 18.85
CA ARG A 140 9.45 -9.27 17.76
C ARG A 140 8.40 -9.56 16.70
N LEU A 141 7.77 -8.51 16.17
CA LEU A 141 6.71 -8.62 15.19
C LEU A 141 7.22 -8.31 13.79
N SER A 142 6.72 -9.06 12.81
CA SER A 142 6.96 -8.88 11.37
C SER A 142 5.71 -8.35 10.67
N TRP A 143 5.82 -7.94 9.41
CA TRP A 143 4.66 -7.65 8.57
C TRP A 143 3.75 -8.88 8.41
N ALA A 144 4.35 -10.08 8.36
CA ALA A 144 3.58 -11.31 8.31
C ALA A 144 2.72 -11.53 9.57
N ASP A 145 3.24 -11.19 10.77
CA ASP A 145 2.47 -11.25 12.02
C ASP A 145 1.31 -10.24 12.01
N ILE A 146 1.55 -9.05 11.50
CA ILE A 146 0.50 -8.02 11.35
C ILE A 146 -0.56 -8.46 10.34
N ALA A 147 -0.15 -9.06 9.21
CA ALA A 147 -1.07 -9.55 8.19
C ALA A 147 -1.93 -10.73 8.70
N ASP A 148 -1.33 -11.66 9.44
CA ASP A 148 -2.05 -12.75 10.09
C ASP A 148 -3.08 -12.26 11.11
N ALA A 149 -2.67 -11.29 11.94
CA ALA A 149 -3.56 -10.67 12.91
C ALA A 149 -4.68 -9.84 12.26
N ALA A 150 -4.41 -9.23 11.10
CA ALA A 150 -5.42 -8.56 10.30
C ALA A 150 -6.40 -9.55 9.68
N ALA A 151 -5.91 -10.66 9.12
CA ALA A 151 -6.73 -11.72 8.56
C ALA A 151 -7.68 -12.35 9.59
N THR A 152 -7.24 -12.47 10.85
CA THR A 152 -8.07 -12.98 11.95
C THR A 152 -8.96 -11.94 12.62
N GLY A 153 -8.87 -10.66 12.23
CA GLY A 153 -9.62 -9.56 12.83
C GLY A 153 -9.08 -9.09 14.19
N THR A 154 -7.98 -9.67 14.68
CA THR A 154 -7.29 -9.21 15.90
C THR A 154 -6.73 -7.81 15.71
N VAL A 155 -6.10 -7.54 14.56
CA VAL A 155 -5.67 -6.20 14.14
C VAL A 155 -6.67 -5.60 13.18
N ARG A 156 -7.22 -4.46 13.58
CA ARG A 156 -8.03 -3.57 12.75
C ARG A 156 -7.28 -2.26 12.63
N PHE A 157 -6.79 -1.94 11.44
CA PHE A 157 -5.89 -0.81 11.27
C PHE A 157 -6.45 0.31 10.40
N GLY A 158 -5.91 1.51 10.61
CA GLY A 158 -5.99 2.63 9.69
C GLY A 158 -4.72 2.74 8.87
N MET A 159 -4.85 3.02 7.60
CA MET A 159 -3.77 3.31 6.66
C MET A 159 -4.26 4.30 5.62
N ALA A 160 -3.48 5.32 5.32
CA ALA A 160 -3.84 6.28 4.27
C ALA A 160 -3.88 5.59 2.88
N ASP A 161 -4.64 6.17 1.95
CA ASP A 161 -4.79 5.60 0.61
C ASP A 161 -3.42 5.55 -0.09
N PRO A 162 -2.94 4.37 -0.50
CA PRO A 162 -1.64 4.23 -1.15
C PRO A 162 -1.56 4.88 -2.53
N ARG A 163 -2.71 5.24 -3.14
CA ARG A 163 -2.75 5.98 -4.39
C ARG A 163 -2.53 7.48 -4.20
N GLN A 164 -2.83 7.99 -3.01
CA GLN A 164 -2.79 9.43 -2.69
C GLN A 164 -1.60 9.82 -1.82
N THR A 165 -1.08 8.89 -1.00
CA THR A 165 -0.08 9.22 0.02
C THR A 165 1.18 8.39 -0.08
N GLY A 166 2.31 9.03 0.21
CA GLY A 166 3.61 8.35 0.31
C GLY A 166 3.67 7.36 1.46
N SER A 167 3.01 7.65 2.60
CA SER A 167 2.95 6.74 3.75
C SER A 167 2.18 5.46 3.45
N GLY A 168 1.01 5.58 2.80
CA GLY A 168 0.20 4.44 2.39
C GLY A 168 0.91 3.56 1.36
N LEU A 169 1.52 4.18 0.34
CA LEU A 169 2.29 3.44 -0.67
C LEU A 169 3.50 2.74 -0.07
N ALA A 170 4.24 3.41 0.81
CA ALA A 170 5.39 2.82 1.49
C ALA A 170 4.98 1.64 2.39
N ALA A 171 3.84 1.74 3.09
CA ALA A 171 3.26 0.64 3.85
C ALA A 171 2.92 -0.56 2.97
N LEU A 172 2.24 -0.30 1.85
CA LEU A 172 1.84 -1.34 0.90
C LEU A 172 3.06 -2.06 0.30
N VAL A 173 4.11 -1.31 -0.08
CA VAL A 173 5.38 -1.88 -0.55
C VAL A 173 6.03 -2.74 0.53
N GLY A 174 6.05 -2.28 1.80
CA GLY A 174 6.61 -3.02 2.91
C GLY A 174 5.93 -4.37 3.13
N VAL A 175 4.61 -4.37 3.19
CA VAL A 175 3.79 -5.59 3.34
C VAL A 175 3.94 -6.53 2.14
N ALA A 176 3.93 -5.99 0.92
CA ALA A 176 4.08 -6.80 -0.29
C ALA A 176 5.47 -7.44 -0.39
N THR A 177 6.54 -6.72 0.01
CA THR A 177 7.90 -7.27 0.05
C THR A 177 8.00 -8.42 1.05
N ALA A 178 7.39 -8.28 2.22
CA ALA A 178 7.31 -9.35 3.22
C ALA A 178 6.49 -10.55 2.70
N ALA A 179 5.37 -10.29 2.02
CA ALA A 179 4.53 -11.34 1.43
C ALA A 179 5.26 -12.10 0.32
N ALA A 180 6.09 -11.43 -0.47
CA ALA A 180 6.90 -12.04 -1.51
C ALA A 180 8.06 -12.88 -0.95
N GLY A 181 8.58 -12.52 0.25
CA GLY A 181 9.68 -13.23 0.90
C GLY A 181 11.03 -13.11 0.16
N THR A 182 11.18 -12.12 -0.74
CA THR A 182 12.36 -12.00 -1.59
C THR A 182 13.53 -11.25 -0.95
N GLY A 183 13.25 -10.42 0.06
CA GLY A 183 14.25 -9.58 0.73
C GLY A 183 14.87 -8.47 -0.15
N GLY A 184 14.52 -8.41 -1.44
CA GLY A 184 14.96 -7.41 -2.40
C GLY A 184 13.83 -6.50 -2.89
N ALA A 185 14.13 -5.66 -3.88
CA ALA A 185 13.11 -4.89 -4.56
C ALA A 185 12.10 -5.81 -5.26
N LEU A 186 10.80 -5.51 -5.11
CA LEU A 186 9.74 -6.26 -5.76
C LEU A 186 9.88 -6.22 -7.28
N ARG A 187 9.63 -7.35 -7.92
CA ARG A 187 9.49 -7.52 -9.36
C ARG A 187 8.03 -7.80 -9.69
N GLU A 188 7.66 -7.66 -10.95
CA GLU A 188 6.29 -7.88 -11.39
C GLU A 188 5.74 -9.26 -11.02
N ASN A 189 6.56 -10.31 -11.13
CA ASN A 189 6.19 -11.66 -10.75
C ASN A 189 6.11 -11.92 -9.24
N ASP A 190 6.67 -11.02 -8.42
CA ASP A 190 6.62 -11.12 -6.96
C ASP A 190 5.31 -10.55 -6.41
N VAL A 191 4.64 -9.68 -7.19
CA VAL A 191 3.36 -9.11 -6.80
C VAL A 191 2.27 -10.14 -7.02
N SER A 192 1.73 -10.63 -5.91
CA SER A 192 0.62 -11.58 -5.90
C SER A 192 -0.58 -10.91 -5.23
N CYS A 193 -1.61 -10.70 -6.02
CA CYS A 193 -2.85 -10.05 -5.62
C CYS A 193 -3.51 -10.68 -4.38
N ASP A 194 -3.28 -11.95 -4.15
CA ASP A 194 -3.95 -12.70 -3.10
C ASP A 194 -3.30 -12.59 -1.73
N ARG A 195 -1.98 -12.47 -1.70
CA ARG A 195 -1.26 -12.44 -0.43
C ARG A 195 -1.60 -11.23 0.42
N LEU A 196 -2.15 -10.16 -0.18
CA LEU A 196 -2.53 -8.93 0.52
C LEU A 196 -3.99 -8.91 0.98
N ARG A 197 -4.85 -9.85 0.58
CA ARG A 197 -6.27 -9.84 0.92
C ARG A 197 -6.52 -9.99 2.42
N GLY A 198 -5.83 -10.92 3.06
CA GLY A 198 -5.89 -11.09 4.51
C GLY A 198 -5.48 -9.82 5.24
N PHE A 199 -4.37 -9.21 4.83
CA PHE A 199 -3.94 -7.92 5.37
C PHE A 199 -4.99 -6.84 5.13
N ARG A 200 -5.43 -6.67 3.87
CA ARG A 200 -6.44 -5.67 3.49
C ARG A 200 -7.74 -5.82 4.29
N SER A 201 -8.16 -7.03 4.63
CA SER A 201 -9.38 -7.27 5.41
C SER A 201 -9.37 -6.60 6.79
N GLY A 202 -8.19 -6.37 7.36
CA GLY A 202 -8.00 -5.66 8.61
C GLY A 202 -8.06 -4.14 8.52
N GLN A 203 -7.95 -3.54 7.32
CA GLN A 203 -8.02 -2.08 7.17
C GLN A 203 -9.45 -1.59 7.41
N LYS A 204 -9.65 -0.72 8.41
CA LYS A 204 -10.97 -0.19 8.82
C LYS A 204 -11.09 1.31 8.67
N LEU A 205 -9.96 2.02 8.63
CA LEU A 205 -9.91 3.45 8.34
C LEU A 205 -9.06 3.68 7.11
N THR A 206 -9.50 4.60 6.25
CA THR A 206 -8.80 5.02 5.03
C THR A 206 -9.06 6.50 4.84
N ALA A 207 -8.00 7.28 4.65
CA ALA A 207 -8.08 8.72 4.38
C ALA A 207 -7.18 9.09 3.20
N ASP A 208 -7.44 10.24 2.58
CA ASP A 208 -6.67 10.75 1.43
C ASP A 208 -5.39 11.48 1.85
N SER A 209 -5.24 11.76 3.16
CA SER A 209 -4.01 12.29 3.73
C SER A 209 -3.65 11.58 5.03
N THR A 210 -2.37 11.65 5.41
CA THR A 210 -1.90 11.13 6.70
C THR A 210 -2.54 11.89 7.87
N ARG A 211 -2.72 13.20 7.75
CA ARG A 211 -3.35 14.04 8.79
C ARG A 211 -4.79 13.59 9.05
N ASP A 212 -5.59 13.47 8.00
CA ASP A 212 -7.00 13.05 8.12
C ASP A 212 -7.11 11.64 8.72
N LEU A 213 -6.18 10.73 8.36
CA LEU A 213 -6.12 9.41 8.95
C LEU A 213 -5.92 9.45 10.47
N LEU A 214 -5.00 10.32 10.96
CA LEU A 214 -4.73 10.47 12.39
C LEU A 214 -5.93 11.08 13.12
N ASP A 215 -6.59 12.05 12.51
CA ASP A 215 -7.79 12.69 13.05
C ASP A 215 -8.95 11.68 13.12
N ASP A 216 -9.22 10.94 12.05
CA ASP A 216 -10.23 9.86 12.03
C ASP A 216 -9.98 8.79 13.08
N PHE A 217 -8.72 8.42 13.31
CA PHE A 217 -8.38 7.43 14.33
C PHE A 217 -8.69 7.91 15.75
N VAL A 218 -8.46 9.19 16.03
CA VAL A 218 -8.75 9.82 17.34
C VAL A 218 -10.24 10.01 17.53
N ASP A 219 -10.94 10.47 16.49
CA ASP A 219 -12.36 10.84 16.55
C ASP A 219 -13.28 9.62 16.52
N HIS A 220 -12.83 8.49 15.96
CA HIS A 220 -13.59 7.24 15.90
C HIS A 220 -12.92 6.11 16.71
N PRO A 221 -12.76 6.27 18.05
CA PRO A 221 -12.09 5.29 18.89
C PRO A 221 -12.88 3.97 18.91
N GLY A 222 -12.24 2.88 18.53
CA GLY A 222 -12.87 1.54 18.46
C GLY A 222 -13.07 1.03 17.04
N THR A 223 -13.04 1.87 16.02
CA THR A 223 -13.05 1.43 14.61
C THR A 223 -11.75 0.69 14.28
N ALA A 224 -10.61 1.25 14.66
CA ALA A 224 -9.31 0.63 14.52
C ALA A 224 -8.60 0.53 15.88
N ASN A 225 -7.69 -0.44 15.99
CA ASN A 225 -6.81 -0.62 17.15
C ASN A 225 -5.33 -0.56 16.78
N ALA A 226 -5.07 -0.18 15.52
CA ALA A 226 -3.74 0.01 14.98
C ALA A 226 -3.72 1.13 13.93
N LEU A 227 -2.55 1.76 13.74
CA LEU A 227 -2.27 2.69 12.66
C LEU A 227 -1.00 2.26 11.92
N ILE A 228 -1.00 2.37 10.60
CA ILE A 228 0.18 2.17 9.77
C ILE A 228 0.50 3.51 9.10
N THR A 229 1.61 4.12 9.52
CA THR A 229 2.05 5.45 9.07
C THR A 229 3.52 5.66 9.40
N TYR A 230 4.03 6.88 9.19
CA TYR A 230 5.40 7.24 9.56
C TYR A 230 5.62 7.19 11.08
N GLU A 231 6.84 6.82 11.47
CA GLU A 231 7.26 6.81 12.88
C GLU A 231 7.06 8.18 13.55
N SER A 232 7.38 9.27 12.84
CA SER A 232 7.20 10.63 13.32
C SER A 232 5.76 10.93 13.71
N ASP A 233 4.79 10.47 12.92
CA ASP A 233 3.37 10.74 13.15
C ASP A 233 2.87 10.02 14.39
N LEU A 234 3.29 8.77 14.60
CA LEU A 234 2.96 8.01 15.81
C LEU A 234 3.61 8.61 17.06
N LEU A 235 4.83 9.11 16.93
CA LEU A 235 5.51 9.79 18.04
C LEU A 235 4.80 11.10 18.41
N ALA A 236 4.41 11.89 17.40
CA ALA A 236 3.65 13.12 17.58
C ALA A 236 2.28 12.84 18.21
N LEU A 237 1.55 11.86 17.68
CA LEU A 237 0.25 11.45 18.20
C LEU A 237 0.33 10.98 19.66
N ASN A 238 1.36 10.19 20.00
CA ASN A 238 1.61 9.72 21.37
C ASN A 238 1.98 10.85 22.34
N SER A 239 2.60 11.93 21.84
CA SER A 239 3.03 13.07 22.65
C SER A 239 1.95 14.15 22.79
N GLY A 240 1.03 14.22 21.84
CA GLY A 240 0.02 15.29 21.71
C GLY A 240 -1.16 15.20 22.69
N GLY A 241 -1.24 14.17 23.53
CA GLY A 241 -2.31 14.05 24.55
C GLY A 241 -3.71 13.76 24.00
N ARG A 242 -3.84 13.51 22.69
CA ARG A 242 -5.13 13.23 22.02
C ARG A 242 -5.60 11.78 22.22
N LEU A 243 -4.70 10.87 22.55
CA LEU A 243 -5.00 9.46 22.79
C LEU A 243 -5.25 9.20 24.27
N LYS A 244 -6.26 8.36 24.59
CA LYS A 244 -6.48 7.87 25.98
C LYS A 244 -5.31 6.99 26.43
N GLU A 245 -4.72 6.23 25.54
CA GLU A 245 -3.58 5.35 25.78
C GLU A 245 -2.63 5.44 24.57
N LYS A 246 -1.33 5.58 24.84
CA LYS A 246 -0.30 5.67 23.81
C LYS A 246 -0.21 4.38 23.01
N LEU A 247 -0.03 4.50 21.71
CA LEU A 247 0.23 3.36 20.84
C LEU A 247 1.66 2.83 21.05
N GLU A 248 1.81 1.52 21.08
CA GLU A 248 3.12 0.88 21.03
C GLU A 248 3.62 0.90 19.57
N ILE A 249 4.80 1.46 19.37
CA ILE A 249 5.40 1.58 18.03
C ILE A 249 6.17 0.30 17.73
N VAL A 250 5.63 -0.49 16.80
CA VAL A 250 6.24 -1.70 16.29
C VAL A 250 6.99 -1.38 15.00
N ARG A 251 8.27 -1.71 14.99
CA ARG A 251 9.15 -1.68 13.82
C ARG A 251 9.25 -3.10 13.30
N PRO A 252 8.59 -3.45 12.17
CA PRO A 252 8.60 -4.82 11.65
C PRO A 252 10.02 -5.33 11.44
N GLN A 253 10.30 -6.54 11.95
CA GLN A 253 11.66 -7.12 11.93
C GLN A 253 12.13 -7.49 10.52
N ASP A 254 11.22 -7.72 9.60
CA ASP A 254 11.47 -8.01 8.18
C ASP A 254 11.79 -6.76 7.36
N GLY A 255 11.69 -5.58 7.97
CA GLY A 255 12.15 -4.33 7.41
C GLY A 255 11.06 -3.29 7.19
N MET A 256 11.47 -2.07 6.86
CA MET A 256 10.59 -0.91 6.68
C MET A 256 11.00 -0.10 5.46
N VAL A 257 10.03 0.48 4.76
CA VAL A 257 10.31 1.50 3.75
C VAL A 257 10.58 2.81 4.47
N LEU A 258 11.66 3.48 4.06
CA LEU A 258 12.13 4.72 4.66
C LEU A 258 11.76 5.90 3.75
N ALA A 259 10.99 6.85 4.26
CA ALA A 259 10.79 8.16 3.62
C ALA A 259 11.98 9.05 3.93
N ASP A 260 12.43 9.84 2.97
CA ASP A 260 13.61 10.71 3.06
C ASP A 260 13.30 12.19 2.86
N PHE A 261 12.05 12.56 2.73
CA PHE A 261 11.52 13.92 2.66
C PHE A 261 12.36 14.83 1.75
N PRO A 262 12.41 14.53 0.44
CA PRO A 262 13.26 15.27 -0.48
C PRO A 262 12.75 16.68 -0.71
N LEU A 263 13.66 17.65 -0.69
CA LEU A 263 13.48 18.99 -1.26
C LEU A 263 13.95 18.97 -2.70
N LEU A 264 13.06 19.32 -3.63
CA LEU A 264 13.31 19.34 -5.07
C LEU A 264 13.37 20.77 -5.57
N LEU A 265 14.37 21.11 -6.40
CA LEU A 265 14.37 22.32 -7.20
C LEU A 265 13.80 21.99 -8.58
N LEU A 266 12.70 22.68 -8.96
CA LEU A 266 11.93 22.34 -10.15
C LEU A 266 12.51 22.94 -11.44
N ASP A 267 13.24 24.07 -11.33
CA ASP A 267 13.96 24.71 -12.44
C ASP A 267 15.44 24.96 -12.07
N PRO A 268 16.32 23.96 -12.23
CA PRO A 268 17.73 24.09 -11.88
C PRO A 268 18.54 24.99 -12.83
N ASP A 269 17.98 25.34 -13.98
CA ASP A 269 18.63 26.18 -14.98
C ASP A 269 18.49 27.68 -14.67
N ASP A 270 17.60 28.04 -13.74
CA ASP A 270 17.49 29.39 -13.20
C ASP A 270 18.57 29.64 -12.13
N PRO A 271 19.57 30.50 -12.37
CA PRO A 271 20.70 30.70 -11.47
C PRO A 271 20.31 31.30 -10.11
N ASP A 272 19.28 32.16 -10.07
CA ASP A 272 18.87 32.84 -8.85
C ASP A 272 18.11 31.86 -7.93
N ARG A 273 17.19 31.06 -8.49
CA ARG A 273 16.52 30.00 -7.78
C ARG A 273 17.49 28.92 -7.30
N ARG A 274 18.48 28.61 -8.14
CA ARG A 274 19.54 27.68 -7.78
C ARG A 274 20.36 28.16 -6.59
N ALA A 275 20.78 29.45 -6.61
CA ALA A 275 21.53 30.03 -5.50
C ALA A 275 20.70 30.06 -4.20
N ALA A 276 19.40 30.40 -4.29
CA ALA A 276 18.50 30.37 -3.14
C ALA A 276 18.29 28.94 -2.61
N TYR A 277 18.08 27.96 -3.49
CA TYR A 277 17.97 26.54 -3.11
C TYR A 277 19.23 26.04 -2.39
N ASP A 278 20.42 26.38 -2.90
CA ASP A 278 21.70 25.95 -2.31
C ASP A 278 21.85 26.52 -0.87
N LYS A 279 21.44 27.77 -0.61
CA LYS A 279 21.41 28.37 0.74
C LYS A 279 20.45 27.60 1.68
N VAL A 280 19.25 27.28 1.21
CA VAL A 280 18.26 26.51 1.98
C VAL A 280 18.79 25.12 2.32
N VAL A 281 19.37 24.43 1.34
CA VAL A 281 19.97 23.09 1.54
C VAL A 281 21.13 23.13 2.51
N GLU A 282 22.04 24.10 2.38
CA GLU A 282 23.16 24.25 3.30
C GLU A 282 22.66 24.48 4.74
N TRP A 283 21.64 25.31 4.91
CA TRP A 283 21.03 25.54 6.22
C TRP A 283 20.40 24.27 6.79
N LEU A 284 19.57 23.56 5.99
CA LEU A 284 18.88 22.32 6.41
C LEU A 284 19.87 21.21 6.79
N GLN A 285 21.06 21.16 6.17
CA GLN A 285 22.06 20.12 6.42
C GLN A 285 22.97 20.42 7.64
N ARG A 286 22.90 21.61 8.23
CA ARG A 286 23.68 21.92 9.46
C ARG A 286 23.26 20.99 10.60
N ASP A 287 24.21 20.43 11.34
CA ASP A 287 23.93 19.54 12.47
C ASP A 287 22.99 20.19 13.50
N SER A 288 23.16 21.48 13.79
CA SER A 288 22.28 22.22 14.71
C SER A 288 20.84 22.28 14.23
N VAL A 289 20.62 22.45 12.92
CA VAL A 289 19.29 22.47 12.29
C VAL A 289 18.70 21.06 12.26
N GLN A 290 19.49 20.06 11.93
CA GLN A 290 19.07 18.64 11.98
C GLN A 290 18.65 18.22 13.39
N GLU A 291 19.32 18.72 14.45
CA GLU A 291 18.87 18.51 15.83
C GLU A 291 17.52 19.20 16.10
N LYS A 292 17.30 20.41 15.58
CA LYS A 292 16.03 21.13 15.72
C LYS A 292 14.91 20.38 14.99
N ILE A 293 15.12 19.97 13.74
CA ILE A 293 14.19 19.15 12.96
C ILE A 293 13.84 17.86 13.74
N MET A 294 14.84 17.17 14.27
CA MET A 294 14.63 15.95 15.06
C MET A 294 13.72 16.19 16.28
N ARG A 295 13.88 17.31 16.98
CA ARG A 295 13.08 17.63 18.17
C ARG A 295 11.68 18.12 17.82
N THR A 296 11.56 18.94 16.76
CA THR A 296 10.29 19.58 16.35
C THR A 296 9.42 18.60 15.56
N ALA A 297 9.97 17.93 14.55
CA ALA A 297 9.24 17.05 13.65
C ALA A 297 9.30 15.58 14.07
N LEU A 298 10.06 15.22 15.10
CA LEU A 298 10.26 13.84 15.56
C LEU A 298 10.74 12.92 14.42
N ARG A 299 11.50 13.48 13.47
CA ARG A 299 12.08 12.79 12.32
C ARG A 299 13.57 12.55 12.53
N ARG A 300 14.06 11.48 11.95
CA ARG A 300 15.46 11.10 12.08
C ARG A 300 16.34 12.02 11.22
N PRO A 301 17.49 12.50 11.73
CA PRO A 301 18.40 13.33 10.95
C PRO A 301 19.01 12.54 9.78
N VAL A 302 19.25 13.22 8.65
CA VAL A 302 20.04 12.67 7.53
C VAL A 302 21.52 12.71 7.82
N SER A 303 21.97 13.67 8.65
CA SER A 303 23.38 13.76 9.07
C SER A 303 23.72 12.65 10.05
N PRO A 304 24.75 11.83 9.75
CA PRO A 304 25.21 10.76 10.65
C PRO A 304 25.91 11.29 11.91
N SER A 305 26.37 12.56 11.94
CA SER A 305 27.02 13.21 13.08
C SER A 305 26.00 13.57 14.16
N VAL A 306 24.74 13.78 13.81
CA VAL A 306 23.70 14.11 14.78
C VAL A 306 23.28 12.89 15.58
N ARG A 307 23.53 12.93 16.88
CA ARG A 307 23.12 11.86 17.78
C ARG A 307 21.61 11.84 17.98
N ARG A 308 20.99 10.72 17.64
CA ARG A 308 19.55 10.50 17.90
C ARG A 308 19.27 10.42 19.39
N ASP A 309 18.18 11.04 19.82
CA ASP A 309 17.75 11.01 21.21
C ASP A 309 16.33 10.41 21.38
N GLY A 310 15.90 10.20 22.65
CA GLY A 310 14.59 9.68 22.97
C GLY A 310 14.24 8.37 22.26
N GLN A 311 13.04 8.30 21.71
CA GLN A 311 12.52 7.10 21.01
C GLN A 311 13.17 6.88 19.65
N LEU A 312 13.81 7.91 19.06
CA LEU A 312 14.53 7.82 17.80
C LEU A 312 15.89 7.08 17.92
N ARG A 313 16.36 6.78 19.15
CA ARG A 313 17.53 5.91 19.38
C ARG A 313 17.31 4.48 18.92
N ALA A 314 16.06 4.00 18.91
CA ALA A 314 15.76 2.67 18.45
C ALA A 314 16.23 2.49 16.99
N PRO A 315 16.92 1.38 16.68
CA PRO A 315 17.40 1.16 15.31
C PRO A 315 16.23 1.02 14.34
N VAL A 316 16.44 1.46 13.10
CA VAL A 316 15.46 1.27 12.00
C VAL A 316 15.57 -0.15 11.48
N GLY A 317 16.33 -1.05 11.85
CA GLY A 317 16.44 -2.40 11.26
C GLY A 317 16.77 -2.33 9.76
N ASN A 318 16.25 -3.27 9.00
CA ASN A 318 16.48 -3.34 7.57
C ASN A 318 15.63 -2.31 6.81
N ALA A 319 16.26 -1.52 5.94
CA ALA A 319 15.55 -0.69 4.98
C ALA A 319 15.12 -1.57 3.80
N LEU A 320 13.82 -1.55 3.48
CA LEU A 320 13.28 -2.23 2.30
C LEU A 320 13.45 -1.36 1.07
N PHE A 321 13.71 -2.03 -0.04
CA PHE A 321 13.84 -1.37 -1.34
C PHE A 321 12.46 -1.04 -1.90
N PHE A 322 12.31 0.17 -2.38
CA PHE A 322 11.13 0.53 -3.17
C PHE A 322 11.30 -0.05 -4.60
N PRO A 323 10.20 -0.49 -5.26
CA PRO A 323 10.27 -0.96 -6.64
C PRO A 323 10.90 0.08 -7.58
N ASP A 324 11.70 -0.37 -8.53
CA ASP A 324 12.37 0.47 -9.54
C ASP A 324 11.63 0.52 -10.89
N GLN A 325 10.49 -0.20 -11.00
CA GLN A 325 9.66 -0.25 -12.19
C GLN A 325 8.25 0.24 -11.87
N LEU A 326 7.74 1.14 -12.73
CA LEU A 326 6.39 1.69 -12.59
C LEU A 326 5.32 0.59 -12.64
N ALA A 327 5.47 -0.36 -13.58
CA ALA A 327 4.52 -1.47 -13.73
C ALA A 327 4.33 -2.30 -12.45
N VAL A 328 5.37 -2.44 -11.63
CA VAL A 328 5.29 -3.11 -10.32
C VAL A 328 4.43 -2.33 -9.35
N VAL A 329 4.61 -1.01 -9.30
CA VAL A 329 3.83 -0.13 -8.42
C VAL A 329 2.37 -0.09 -8.86
N GLU A 330 2.11 0.08 -10.16
CA GLU A 330 0.75 0.10 -10.72
C GLU A 330 0.03 -1.22 -10.43
N ARG A 331 0.68 -2.35 -10.73
CA ARG A 331 0.12 -3.66 -10.43
C ARG A 331 -0.17 -3.84 -8.93
N LEU A 332 0.74 -3.40 -8.06
CA LEU A 332 0.54 -3.47 -6.62
C LEU A 332 -0.67 -2.65 -6.16
N LEU A 333 -0.85 -1.46 -6.71
CA LEU A 333 -2.00 -0.60 -6.45
C LEU A 333 -3.30 -1.21 -6.98
N ASP A 334 -3.27 -1.80 -8.19
CA ASP A 334 -4.43 -2.44 -8.80
C ASP A 334 -4.86 -3.69 -8.04
N ASP A 335 -3.90 -4.52 -7.62
CA ASP A 335 -4.15 -5.72 -6.83
C ASP A 335 -4.67 -5.36 -5.42
N TYR A 336 -4.16 -4.29 -4.81
CA TYR A 336 -4.69 -3.80 -3.54
C TYR A 336 -6.11 -3.26 -3.69
N GLY A 337 -6.44 -2.69 -4.84
CA GLY A 337 -7.75 -2.14 -5.17
C GLY A 337 -8.12 -0.89 -4.34
N ASP A 338 -9.38 -0.49 -4.43
CA ASP A 338 -9.91 0.63 -3.62
C ASP A 338 -10.12 0.16 -2.17
N PRO A 339 -9.40 0.72 -1.19
CA PRO A 339 -9.55 0.32 0.21
C PRO A 339 -10.90 0.72 0.82
N ARG A 340 -11.68 1.60 0.16
CA ARG A 340 -13.03 1.99 0.59
C ARG A 340 -14.09 0.99 0.13
N ARG A 341 -13.82 0.26 -0.97
CA ARG A 341 -14.71 -0.76 -1.52
C ARG A 341 -14.34 -2.13 -0.96
N ARG A 342 -15.11 -2.60 0.03
CA ARG A 342 -14.79 -3.82 0.79
C ARG A 342 -15.86 -4.88 0.59
N VAL A 343 -15.86 -5.52 -0.57
CA VAL A 343 -16.67 -6.72 -0.75
C VAL A 343 -15.76 -7.93 -0.53
N PRO A 344 -15.99 -8.73 0.54
CA PRO A 344 -15.22 -9.95 0.74
C PRO A 344 -15.42 -10.92 -0.41
N ASP A 345 -14.34 -11.59 -0.81
CA ASP A 345 -14.36 -12.54 -1.90
C ASP A 345 -15.10 -13.83 -1.52
N GLN A 346 -15.51 -14.57 -2.54
CA GLN A 346 -16.01 -15.91 -2.39
C GLN A 346 -15.15 -16.92 -3.14
N VAL A 347 -14.75 -17.98 -2.45
CA VAL A 347 -14.05 -19.11 -3.05
C VAL A 347 -14.93 -20.34 -2.98
N ILE A 348 -15.14 -21.00 -4.12
CA ILE A 348 -15.89 -22.25 -4.25
C ILE A 348 -14.88 -23.38 -4.52
N PHE A 349 -14.65 -24.22 -3.54
CA PHE A 349 -13.80 -25.40 -3.66
C PHE A 349 -14.63 -26.58 -4.13
N LEU A 350 -14.34 -27.09 -5.30
CA LEU A 350 -14.88 -28.34 -5.84
C LEU A 350 -13.84 -29.43 -5.61
N LEU A 351 -14.08 -30.27 -4.62
CA LEU A 351 -13.14 -31.27 -4.12
C LEU A 351 -13.58 -32.65 -4.51
N ASP A 352 -12.71 -33.37 -5.22
CA ASP A 352 -12.92 -34.74 -5.62
C ASP A 352 -12.85 -35.71 -4.42
N PHE A 353 -13.90 -36.48 -4.24
CA PHE A 353 -14.04 -37.55 -3.26
C PHE A 353 -14.34 -38.88 -3.96
N SER A 354 -13.78 -39.09 -5.15
CA SER A 354 -13.80 -40.40 -5.80
C SER A 354 -12.91 -41.43 -5.08
N GLY A 355 -13.05 -42.68 -5.44
CA GLY A 355 -12.32 -43.76 -4.79
C GLY A 355 -10.80 -43.67 -4.87
N SER A 356 -10.25 -43.03 -5.93
CA SER A 356 -8.82 -42.77 -6.16
C SER A 356 -8.22 -41.82 -5.15
N MET A 357 -9.03 -40.93 -4.57
CA MET A 357 -8.58 -39.93 -3.58
C MET A 357 -8.24 -40.55 -2.21
N ARG A 358 -8.53 -41.83 -1.96
CA ARG A 358 -8.25 -42.47 -0.66
C ARG A 358 -6.75 -42.52 -0.36
N GLY A 359 -6.40 -42.46 0.93
CA GLY A 359 -5.01 -42.58 1.39
C GLY A 359 -4.27 -41.25 1.36
N GLU A 360 -3.05 -41.21 0.82
CA GLU A 360 -2.14 -40.07 0.86
C GLU A 360 -2.69 -38.82 0.14
N ARG A 361 -3.49 -38.99 -0.91
CA ARG A 361 -4.09 -37.86 -1.63
C ARG A 361 -5.09 -37.09 -0.75
N MET A 362 -5.94 -37.83 -0.03
CA MET A 362 -6.88 -37.22 0.92
C MET A 362 -6.16 -36.60 2.13
N LYS A 363 -5.05 -37.22 2.57
CA LYS A 363 -4.21 -36.67 3.64
C LYS A 363 -3.62 -35.32 3.20
N ALA A 364 -3.04 -35.24 2.02
CA ALA A 364 -2.49 -33.98 1.46
C ALA A 364 -3.56 -32.88 1.33
N LEU A 365 -4.80 -33.24 0.94
CA LEU A 365 -5.91 -32.31 0.89
C LEU A 365 -6.26 -31.75 2.28
N ARG A 366 -6.32 -32.60 3.30
CA ARG A 366 -6.61 -32.18 4.68
C ARG A 366 -5.51 -31.27 5.23
N GLU A 367 -4.24 -31.61 4.97
CA GLU A 367 -3.09 -30.80 5.36
C GLU A 367 -3.15 -29.42 4.71
N ALA A 368 -3.42 -29.34 3.40
CA ALA A 368 -3.56 -28.07 2.69
C ALA A 368 -4.70 -27.19 3.25
N PHE A 369 -5.84 -27.77 3.59
CA PHE A 369 -6.93 -27.04 4.26
C PHE A 369 -6.57 -26.61 5.69
N ALA A 370 -5.82 -27.43 6.43
CA ALA A 370 -5.32 -27.07 7.76
C ALA A 370 -4.36 -25.88 7.68
N ASP A 371 -3.44 -25.88 6.70
CA ASP A 371 -2.49 -24.79 6.47
C ASP A 371 -3.21 -23.46 6.17
N LEU A 372 -4.17 -23.47 5.24
CA LEU A 372 -5.00 -22.30 4.93
C LEU A 372 -5.88 -21.87 6.12
N SER A 373 -6.17 -22.78 7.05
CA SER A 373 -6.90 -22.48 8.28
C SER A 373 -6.00 -21.97 9.42
N GLY A 374 -4.68 -21.80 9.15
CA GLY A 374 -3.73 -21.21 10.07
C GLY A 374 -2.77 -22.17 10.76
N ALA A 375 -2.68 -23.45 10.31
CA ALA A 375 -1.68 -24.38 10.81
C ALA A 375 -0.26 -24.05 10.30
N ASP A 376 -0.14 -23.45 9.12
CA ASP A 376 1.13 -22.95 8.58
C ASP A 376 1.49 -21.62 9.21
N SER A 377 2.45 -21.62 10.14
CA SER A 377 2.97 -20.45 10.83
C SER A 377 4.11 -19.73 10.09
N SER A 378 4.52 -20.21 8.91
CA SER A 378 5.51 -19.54 8.07
C SER A 378 5.02 -18.16 7.60
N ALA A 379 5.93 -17.29 7.18
CA ALA A 379 5.55 -15.97 6.66
C ALA A 379 4.58 -16.10 5.47
N THR A 380 4.85 -17.00 4.52
CA THR A 380 3.97 -17.25 3.37
C THR A 380 2.63 -17.84 3.77
N GLY A 381 2.60 -18.73 4.78
CA GLY A 381 1.36 -19.31 5.33
C GLY A 381 0.46 -18.25 5.98
N LYS A 382 1.05 -17.33 6.76
CA LYS A 382 0.34 -16.21 7.38
C LYS A 382 -0.35 -15.31 6.36
N PHE A 383 0.27 -15.06 5.22
CA PHE A 383 -0.33 -14.27 4.14
C PHE A 383 -1.39 -15.05 3.34
N ALA A 384 -1.30 -16.38 3.27
CA ALA A 384 -2.18 -17.20 2.44
C ALA A 384 -3.44 -17.71 3.16
N ARG A 385 -3.55 -17.52 4.48
CA ARG A 385 -4.66 -18.07 5.26
C ARG A 385 -6.02 -17.47 4.89
N PHE A 386 -7.10 -18.21 5.21
CA PHE A 386 -8.46 -17.68 5.15
C PHE A 386 -8.64 -16.49 6.10
N TYR A 387 -9.39 -15.48 5.66
CA TYR A 387 -9.51 -14.23 6.39
C TYR A 387 -10.96 -13.92 6.82
N GLN A 388 -11.09 -13.10 7.83
CA GLN A 388 -12.40 -12.72 8.38
C GLN A 388 -13.26 -11.99 7.33
N GLY A 389 -14.50 -12.47 7.16
CA GLY A 389 -15.44 -11.98 6.16
C GLY A 389 -15.41 -12.74 4.85
N GLU A 390 -14.35 -13.52 4.56
CA GLU A 390 -14.27 -14.34 3.36
C GLU A 390 -15.39 -15.38 3.34
N ARG A 391 -16.01 -15.58 2.18
CA ARG A 391 -17.07 -16.57 2.01
C ARG A 391 -16.50 -17.79 1.30
N LEU A 392 -16.57 -18.93 1.98
CA LEU A 392 -16.00 -20.20 1.52
C LEU A 392 -17.13 -21.21 1.29
N THR A 393 -17.19 -21.75 0.08
CA THR A 393 -18.08 -22.87 -0.27
C THR A 393 -17.23 -24.09 -0.57
N VAL A 394 -17.47 -25.18 0.13
CA VAL A 394 -16.86 -26.47 -0.15
C VAL A 394 -17.92 -27.39 -0.71
N VAL A 395 -17.67 -27.90 -1.91
CA VAL A 395 -18.49 -28.90 -2.61
C VAL A 395 -17.68 -30.18 -2.72
N ARG A 396 -18.14 -31.25 -2.08
CA ARG A 396 -17.59 -32.58 -2.24
C ARG A 396 -18.30 -33.29 -3.39
N PHE A 397 -17.55 -33.84 -4.32
CA PHE A 397 -18.13 -34.57 -5.44
C PHE A 397 -17.42 -35.89 -5.69
N GLY A 398 -18.10 -36.79 -6.36
CA GLY A 398 -17.62 -38.04 -6.95
C GLY A 398 -18.37 -38.21 -8.27
N GLY A 399 -19.11 -39.30 -8.48
CA GLY A 399 -20.00 -39.45 -9.65
C GLY A 399 -21.18 -38.46 -9.65
N ARG A 400 -21.36 -37.71 -8.60
CA ARG A 400 -22.34 -36.63 -8.40
C ARG A 400 -21.87 -35.71 -7.27
N VAL A 401 -22.54 -34.57 -7.07
CA VAL A 401 -22.37 -33.76 -5.86
C VAL A 401 -22.83 -34.58 -4.65
N LEU A 402 -21.94 -34.74 -3.67
CA LEU A 402 -22.17 -35.51 -2.45
C LEU A 402 -22.64 -34.61 -1.31
N GLU A 403 -21.99 -33.47 -1.11
CA GLU A 403 -22.29 -32.53 -0.03
C GLU A 403 -21.79 -31.15 -0.40
N GLU A 404 -22.50 -30.12 0.02
CA GLU A 404 -22.11 -28.70 -0.13
C GLU A 404 -22.29 -27.95 1.18
N LYS A 405 -21.33 -27.12 1.53
CA LYS A 405 -21.39 -26.24 2.69
C LYS A 405 -20.77 -24.90 2.40
N THR A 406 -21.50 -23.83 2.70
CA THR A 406 -21.01 -22.44 2.65
C THR A 406 -20.89 -21.90 4.07
N VAL A 407 -19.77 -21.23 4.35
CA VAL A 407 -19.56 -20.46 5.58
C VAL A 407 -19.01 -19.09 5.23
N THR A 408 -19.34 -18.07 6.06
CA THR A 408 -18.62 -16.80 6.09
C THR A 408 -17.68 -16.85 7.28
N VAL A 409 -16.39 -16.69 7.05
CA VAL A 409 -15.37 -16.79 8.09
C VAL A 409 -15.56 -15.67 9.10
N SER A 410 -15.98 -15.99 10.30
CA SER A 410 -16.06 -15.09 11.46
C SER A 410 -15.03 -15.44 12.54
N GLY A 411 -14.49 -16.65 12.49
CA GLY A 411 -13.48 -17.12 13.41
C GLY A 411 -13.11 -18.59 13.19
N GLN A 412 -12.31 -19.14 14.09
CA GLN A 412 -11.76 -20.50 13.96
C GLN A 412 -12.83 -21.60 13.89
N LYS A 413 -14.00 -21.39 14.51
CA LYS A 413 -15.11 -22.35 14.47
C LYS A 413 -15.61 -22.62 13.05
N ASP A 414 -15.67 -21.59 12.21
CA ASP A 414 -16.12 -21.72 10.81
C ASP A 414 -15.10 -22.52 10.00
N LEU A 415 -13.81 -22.26 10.22
CA LEU A 415 -12.71 -23.00 9.59
C LEU A 415 -12.70 -24.46 10.02
N THR A 416 -12.94 -24.75 11.31
CA THR A 416 -13.09 -26.11 11.82
C THR A 416 -14.26 -26.84 11.16
N THR A 417 -15.38 -26.13 10.96
CA THR A 417 -16.56 -26.70 10.26
C THR A 417 -16.24 -27.17 8.85
N LEU A 418 -15.43 -26.37 8.11
CA LEU A 418 -14.98 -26.75 6.75
C LEU A 418 -13.93 -27.86 6.78
N ALA A 419 -12.98 -27.81 7.72
CA ALA A 419 -11.98 -28.85 7.90
C ALA A 419 -12.65 -30.20 8.23
N ASP A 420 -13.66 -30.22 9.09
CA ASP A 420 -14.45 -31.40 9.42
C ASP A 420 -15.19 -31.95 8.20
N LEU A 421 -15.71 -31.06 7.34
CA LEU A 421 -16.36 -31.47 6.09
C LEU A 421 -15.36 -32.16 5.15
N VAL A 422 -14.15 -31.64 5.03
CA VAL A 422 -13.06 -32.22 4.23
C VAL A 422 -12.55 -33.54 4.87
N ALA A 423 -12.60 -33.62 6.20
CA ALA A 423 -12.15 -34.80 6.92
C ALA A 423 -13.13 -36.00 6.88
N ARG A 424 -14.42 -35.74 6.60
CA ARG A 424 -15.44 -36.81 6.58
C ARG A 424 -15.17 -37.85 5.51
N GLY A 425 -15.44 -39.10 5.82
CA GLY A 425 -15.48 -40.17 4.85
C GLY A 425 -16.66 -40.05 3.87
N GLY A 426 -16.89 -41.08 3.08
CA GLY A 426 -17.95 -41.12 2.07
C GLY A 426 -17.40 -40.73 0.70
N TYR A 427 -16.91 -41.75 0.00
CA TYR A 427 -16.35 -41.60 -1.35
C TYR A 427 -17.37 -42.08 -2.38
N GLY A 428 -17.41 -41.40 -3.53
CA GLY A 428 -18.16 -41.83 -4.70
C GLY A 428 -17.39 -42.89 -5.50
N ASP A 429 -18.13 -43.70 -6.27
CA ASP A 429 -17.54 -44.76 -7.09
C ASP A 429 -17.05 -44.27 -8.47
N ALA A 430 -17.32 -43.02 -8.83
CA ALA A 430 -16.99 -42.41 -10.10
C ALA A 430 -16.61 -40.92 -9.93
N THR A 431 -16.10 -40.31 -10.99
CA THR A 431 -15.62 -38.92 -11.02
C THR A 431 -16.37 -38.12 -12.09
N ALA A 432 -17.18 -37.13 -11.66
CA ALA A 432 -18.01 -36.27 -12.53
C ALA A 432 -17.52 -34.85 -12.51
N VAL A 433 -16.32 -34.61 -13.06
CA VAL A 433 -15.59 -33.33 -13.00
C VAL A 433 -16.42 -32.19 -13.59
N TRP A 434 -16.94 -32.36 -14.82
CA TRP A 434 -17.66 -31.30 -15.52
C TRP A 434 -19.04 -31.02 -14.94
N THR A 435 -19.67 -32.06 -14.34
CA THR A 435 -20.90 -31.88 -13.57
C THR A 435 -20.66 -31.05 -12.31
N ALA A 436 -19.56 -31.31 -11.61
CA ALA A 436 -19.18 -30.54 -10.44
C ALA A 436 -18.83 -29.09 -10.80
N LEU A 437 -18.13 -28.88 -11.93
CA LEU A 437 -17.79 -27.55 -12.40
C LEU A 437 -19.05 -26.75 -12.81
N ASP A 438 -20.00 -27.37 -13.53
CA ASP A 438 -21.29 -26.74 -13.86
C ASP A 438 -22.09 -26.39 -12.59
N HIS A 439 -22.04 -27.25 -11.57
CA HIS A 439 -22.65 -26.98 -10.28
C HIS A 439 -22.00 -25.75 -9.60
N GLY A 440 -20.66 -25.68 -9.55
CA GLY A 440 -19.94 -24.53 -9.04
C GLY A 440 -20.32 -23.24 -9.74
N TYR A 441 -20.46 -23.26 -11.06
CA TYR A 441 -20.93 -22.09 -11.83
C TYR A 441 -22.38 -21.71 -11.57
N ARG A 442 -23.25 -22.66 -11.23
CA ARG A 442 -24.63 -22.32 -10.80
C ARG A 442 -24.62 -21.60 -9.46
N THR A 443 -23.87 -22.11 -8.49
CA THR A 443 -23.68 -21.43 -7.20
C THR A 443 -23.06 -20.05 -7.40
N ALA A 444 -22.01 -19.92 -8.21
CA ALA A 444 -21.36 -18.65 -8.51
C ALA A 444 -22.30 -17.63 -9.20
N SER A 445 -23.15 -18.10 -10.14
CA SER A 445 -24.12 -17.23 -10.84
C SER A 445 -25.11 -16.58 -9.86
N THR A 446 -25.57 -17.33 -8.84
CA THR A 446 -26.44 -16.77 -7.80
C THR A 446 -25.70 -15.69 -7.01
N VAL A 447 -24.43 -15.92 -6.66
CA VAL A 447 -23.62 -14.97 -5.90
C VAL A 447 -23.40 -13.68 -6.69
N VAL A 448 -23.04 -13.77 -7.98
CA VAL A 448 -22.83 -12.58 -8.85
C VAL A 448 -24.13 -11.82 -9.09
N ALA A 449 -25.27 -12.53 -9.17
CA ALA A 449 -26.58 -11.87 -9.30
C ALA A 449 -26.97 -11.09 -8.03
N ASP A 450 -26.65 -11.62 -6.85
CA ASP A 450 -26.93 -10.97 -5.57
C ASP A 450 -25.94 -9.82 -5.27
N ASP A 451 -24.70 -9.94 -5.72
CA ASP A 451 -23.61 -9.00 -5.47
C ASP A 451 -22.61 -8.99 -6.65
N PRO A 452 -22.88 -8.14 -7.67
CA PRO A 452 -22.06 -8.07 -8.88
C PRO A 452 -20.60 -7.63 -8.66
N GLU A 453 -20.31 -6.97 -7.54
CA GLU A 453 -18.96 -6.52 -7.20
C GLU A 453 -18.13 -7.62 -6.50
N ARG A 454 -18.76 -8.70 -6.07
CA ARG A 454 -18.10 -9.79 -5.38
C ARG A 454 -17.25 -10.61 -6.35
N ALA A 455 -15.95 -10.68 -6.08
CA ALA A 455 -15.07 -11.60 -6.81
C ALA A 455 -15.36 -13.05 -6.41
N VAL A 456 -15.57 -13.91 -7.41
CA VAL A 456 -15.83 -15.35 -7.19
C VAL A 456 -14.78 -16.15 -7.91
N SER A 457 -14.10 -17.04 -7.16
CA SER A 457 -13.13 -17.99 -7.71
C SER A 457 -13.62 -19.40 -7.49
N ILE A 458 -13.49 -20.26 -8.51
CA ILE A 458 -13.75 -21.69 -8.43
C ILE A 458 -12.41 -22.43 -8.44
N VAL A 459 -12.11 -23.15 -7.37
CA VAL A 459 -10.95 -24.03 -7.27
C VAL A 459 -11.44 -25.46 -7.50
N LEU A 460 -11.03 -26.06 -8.61
CA LEU A 460 -11.39 -27.44 -8.94
C LEU A 460 -10.20 -28.36 -8.68
N MET A 461 -10.35 -29.27 -7.75
CA MET A 461 -9.33 -30.27 -7.44
C MET A 461 -9.84 -31.66 -7.78
N THR A 462 -9.11 -32.37 -8.62
CA THR A 462 -9.36 -33.76 -8.99
C THR A 462 -8.05 -34.48 -9.28
N ASP A 463 -8.00 -35.77 -8.96
CA ASP A 463 -6.89 -36.66 -9.23
C ASP A 463 -7.17 -37.65 -10.37
N GLY A 464 -8.38 -37.59 -10.93
CA GLY A 464 -8.86 -38.55 -11.93
C GLY A 464 -9.43 -37.90 -13.18
N GLU A 465 -9.66 -38.74 -14.19
CA GLU A 465 -10.36 -38.34 -15.41
C GLU A 465 -11.87 -38.35 -15.19
N ASN A 466 -12.57 -37.51 -15.97
CA ASN A 466 -14.04 -37.50 -15.96
C ASN A 466 -14.56 -38.79 -16.58
N ASN A 467 -15.12 -39.66 -15.74
CA ASN A 467 -15.66 -40.96 -16.16
C ASN A 467 -17.17 -41.10 -15.92
N SER A 468 -17.82 -40.04 -15.45
CA SER A 468 -19.25 -40.02 -15.16
C SER A 468 -19.85 -38.65 -15.36
N GLY A 469 -21.16 -38.57 -15.52
CA GLY A 469 -21.91 -37.32 -15.63
C GLY A 469 -21.69 -36.60 -16.98
N MET A 470 -21.60 -35.30 -16.92
CA MET A 470 -21.53 -34.42 -18.10
C MET A 470 -20.20 -34.56 -18.86
N ALA A 471 -20.24 -34.49 -20.19
CA ALA A 471 -19.06 -34.38 -21.03
C ALA A 471 -18.54 -32.91 -21.06
N TYR A 472 -17.25 -32.74 -21.40
CA TYR A 472 -16.63 -31.41 -21.46
C TYR A 472 -17.34 -30.46 -22.42
N GLU A 473 -17.72 -30.92 -23.61
CA GLU A 473 -18.40 -30.14 -24.62
C GLU A 473 -19.79 -29.66 -24.17
N GLU A 474 -20.49 -30.47 -23.36
CA GLU A 474 -21.75 -30.05 -22.75
C GLU A 474 -21.54 -28.98 -21.69
N PHE A 475 -20.50 -29.12 -20.85
CA PHE A 475 -20.11 -28.07 -19.90
C PHE A 475 -19.81 -26.76 -20.62
N VAL A 476 -19.03 -26.79 -21.70
CA VAL A 476 -18.69 -25.58 -22.48
C VAL A 476 -19.95 -24.90 -23.00
N ARG A 477 -20.88 -25.65 -23.61
CA ARG A 477 -22.16 -25.07 -24.09
C ARG A 477 -22.95 -24.40 -22.97
N ARG A 478 -23.03 -25.04 -21.79
CA ARG A 478 -23.73 -24.48 -20.62
C ARG A 478 -23.03 -23.25 -20.07
N TYR A 479 -21.70 -23.26 -20.04
CA TYR A 479 -20.91 -22.10 -19.63
C TYR A 479 -21.13 -20.91 -20.57
N GLU A 480 -21.10 -21.12 -21.88
CA GLU A 480 -21.32 -20.09 -22.88
C GLU A 480 -22.74 -19.50 -22.86
N ALA A 481 -23.72 -20.28 -22.43
CA ALA A 481 -25.09 -19.84 -22.25
C ALA A 481 -25.33 -19.00 -20.98
N ARG A 482 -24.34 -18.88 -20.08
CA ARG A 482 -24.45 -18.08 -18.85
C ARG A 482 -24.37 -16.59 -19.16
N ALA A 483 -24.90 -15.76 -18.26
CA ALA A 483 -24.80 -14.31 -18.32
C ALA A 483 -23.34 -13.84 -18.50
N ALA A 484 -23.14 -12.78 -19.26
CA ALA A 484 -21.82 -12.23 -19.55
C ALA A 484 -21.11 -11.78 -18.25
N GLU A 485 -21.87 -11.22 -17.32
CA GLU A 485 -21.41 -10.78 -16.00
C GLU A 485 -20.83 -11.95 -15.20
N THR A 486 -21.51 -13.08 -15.15
CA THR A 486 -21.00 -14.29 -14.50
C THR A 486 -19.71 -14.79 -15.14
N ARG A 487 -19.66 -14.80 -16.48
CA ARG A 487 -18.46 -15.26 -17.21
C ARG A 487 -17.26 -14.34 -17.02
N ALA A 488 -17.50 -13.05 -16.82
CA ALA A 488 -16.46 -12.06 -16.56
C ALA A 488 -16.00 -12.08 -15.09
N ALA A 489 -16.92 -12.33 -14.13
CA ALA A 489 -16.65 -12.25 -12.70
C ALA A 489 -16.11 -13.55 -12.11
N VAL A 490 -16.32 -14.70 -12.77
CA VAL A 490 -16.03 -16.02 -12.20
C VAL A 490 -14.94 -16.74 -12.98
N HIS A 491 -13.82 -17.02 -12.31
CA HIS A 491 -12.68 -17.72 -12.91
C HIS A 491 -12.48 -19.09 -12.29
N THR A 492 -12.05 -20.07 -13.11
CA THR A 492 -11.76 -21.42 -12.62
C THR A 492 -10.27 -21.68 -12.56
N TYR A 493 -9.83 -22.19 -11.42
CA TYR A 493 -8.46 -22.59 -11.14
C TYR A 493 -8.40 -24.11 -10.87
N PRO A 494 -8.21 -24.92 -11.91
CA PRO A 494 -8.01 -26.35 -11.70
C PRO A 494 -6.65 -26.62 -11.08
N VAL A 495 -6.64 -27.48 -10.05
CA VAL A 495 -5.43 -28.06 -9.48
C VAL A 495 -5.20 -29.41 -10.10
N HIS A 496 -4.15 -29.53 -10.90
CA HIS A 496 -3.72 -30.79 -11.47
C HIS A 496 -3.00 -31.62 -10.40
N PHE A 497 -3.65 -32.70 -9.98
CA PHE A 497 -3.18 -33.57 -8.91
C PHE A 497 -3.36 -35.03 -9.36
N GLY A 498 -2.40 -35.91 -9.08
CA GLY A 498 -2.48 -37.29 -9.51
C GLY A 498 -2.44 -37.52 -11.02
N GLU A 499 -3.35 -38.30 -11.55
CA GLU A 499 -3.40 -38.75 -12.96
C GLU A 499 -4.50 -38.06 -13.77
N ALA A 500 -5.02 -36.92 -13.30
CA ALA A 500 -6.05 -36.15 -14.00
C ALA A 500 -5.59 -35.73 -15.40
N ASP A 501 -6.54 -35.58 -16.35
CA ASP A 501 -6.25 -35.04 -17.70
C ASP A 501 -5.87 -33.55 -17.64
N ALA A 502 -4.55 -33.29 -17.56
CA ALA A 502 -4.00 -31.94 -17.55
C ALA A 502 -4.40 -31.11 -18.78
N GLY A 503 -4.60 -31.75 -19.93
CA GLY A 503 -5.03 -31.10 -21.17
C GLY A 503 -6.45 -30.55 -21.05
N ALA A 504 -7.38 -31.37 -20.55
CA ALA A 504 -8.78 -30.98 -20.34
C ALA A 504 -8.90 -29.90 -19.24
N LEU A 505 -8.17 -30.04 -18.12
CA LEU A 505 -8.14 -29.06 -17.06
C LEU A 505 -7.60 -27.69 -17.52
N ARG A 506 -6.52 -27.69 -18.33
CA ARG A 506 -5.96 -26.46 -18.91
C ARG A 506 -6.94 -25.80 -19.88
N ARG A 507 -7.61 -26.56 -20.75
CA ARG A 507 -8.65 -26.03 -21.65
C ARG A 507 -9.79 -25.39 -20.86
N ALA A 508 -10.25 -26.05 -19.79
CA ALA A 508 -11.31 -25.49 -18.93
C ALA A 508 -10.86 -24.18 -18.26
N ALA A 509 -9.66 -24.14 -17.70
CA ALA A 509 -9.08 -22.94 -17.11
C ALA A 509 -9.03 -21.79 -18.11
N THR A 510 -8.43 -22.00 -19.29
CA THR A 510 -8.33 -20.97 -20.34
C THR A 510 -9.71 -20.49 -20.80
N LYS A 511 -10.66 -21.43 -20.98
CA LYS A 511 -12.03 -21.10 -21.41
C LYS A 511 -12.76 -20.20 -20.41
N THR A 512 -12.44 -20.33 -19.13
CA THR A 512 -13.11 -19.65 -18.03
C THR A 512 -12.29 -18.50 -17.42
N GLY A 513 -11.25 -18.05 -18.13
CA GLY A 513 -10.44 -16.89 -17.72
C GLY A 513 -9.50 -17.13 -16.54
N GLY A 514 -9.36 -18.39 -16.08
CA GLY A 514 -8.44 -18.75 -15.03
C GLY A 514 -7.16 -19.43 -15.54
N ARG A 515 -6.44 -20.08 -14.64
CA ARG A 515 -5.22 -20.86 -14.95
C ARG A 515 -5.18 -22.16 -14.19
N MET A 516 -4.55 -23.18 -14.79
CA MET A 516 -4.30 -24.46 -14.12
C MET A 516 -3.02 -24.35 -13.28
N VAL A 517 -3.05 -24.91 -12.07
CA VAL A 517 -1.88 -25.07 -11.19
C VAL A 517 -1.50 -26.54 -11.13
N ASP A 518 -0.22 -26.85 -11.32
CA ASP A 518 0.31 -28.20 -11.29
C ASP A 518 0.88 -28.54 -9.91
N ALA A 519 0.14 -29.30 -9.12
CA ALA A 519 0.53 -29.73 -7.78
C ALA A 519 1.36 -31.04 -7.74
N ARG A 520 1.75 -31.61 -8.88
CA ARG A 520 2.56 -32.84 -8.91
C ARG A 520 4.01 -32.62 -8.53
N GLY A 521 4.53 -31.41 -8.72
CA GLY A 521 5.90 -31.01 -8.38
C GLY A 521 6.02 -30.18 -7.10
N SER A 522 4.89 -29.82 -6.47
CA SER A 522 4.82 -29.03 -5.25
C SER A 522 3.83 -29.65 -4.27
N SER A 523 3.76 -29.12 -3.04
CA SER A 523 2.70 -29.55 -2.12
C SER A 523 1.35 -28.99 -2.58
N LEU A 524 0.25 -29.70 -2.25
CA LEU A 524 -1.10 -29.21 -2.52
C LEU A 524 -1.37 -27.89 -1.77
N SER A 525 -0.76 -27.73 -0.61
CA SER A 525 -0.78 -26.48 0.16
C SER A 525 -0.18 -25.31 -0.63
N GLU A 526 0.98 -25.50 -1.28
CA GLU A 526 1.58 -24.48 -2.14
C GLU A 526 0.73 -24.16 -3.36
N ALA A 527 0.14 -25.19 -4.00
CA ALA A 527 -0.78 -25.00 -5.11
C ALA A 527 -2.01 -24.17 -4.71
N PHE A 528 -2.58 -24.42 -3.56
CA PHE A 528 -3.69 -23.60 -3.05
C PHE A 528 -3.27 -22.18 -2.67
N LYS A 529 -2.08 -22.00 -2.11
CA LYS A 529 -1.51 -20.67 -1.88
C LYS A 529 -1.28 -19.90 -3.17
N GLU A 530 -0.90 -20.59 -4.26
CA GLU A 530 -0.72 -20.00 -5.58
C GLU A 530 -2.04 -19.59 -6.25
N ILE A 531 -3.13 -20.32 -5.99
CA ILE A 531 -4.45 -20.08 -6.60
C ILE A 531 -5.18 -18.94 -5.91
N ARG A 532 -4.97 -18.77 -4.62
CA ARG A 532 -5.75 -17.80 -3.86
C ARG A 532 -5.45 -16.37 -4.32
N GLY A 533 -6.13 -15.95 -5.38
CA GLY A 533 -6.37 -14.58 -5.69
C GLY A 533 -5.71 -13.94 -6.87
N CYS A 534 -5.14 -14.62 -7.78
CA CYS A 534 -4.77 -13.99 -9.05
C CYS A 534 -5.96 -13.97 -10.02
N ARG A 535 -6.45 -12.78 -10.34
CA ARG A 535 -7.37 -12.54 -11.45
C ARG A 535 -6.62 -12.57 -12.78
#